data_6d922fadf4ea2d3353040642a9f1409d
#
_entry.id   6d922fadf4ea2d3353040642a9f1409d
#
_cell.length_a   1.000
_cell.length_b   1.000
_cell.length_c   1.000
_cell.angle_alpha   90.00
_cell.angle_beta   90.00
_cell.angle_gamma   90.00
#
_symmetry.space_group_name_H-M   'P 1'
#
loop_
_entity.id
_entity.type
_entity.pdbx_description
1 polymer ?
#
loop_
_entity_poly.entity_id
_entity_poly.type
_entity_poly.pdbx_seq_one_letter_code
_entity_poly.pdbx_strand_id
1 'polypeptide(L)'
;MGTTPAPWFTGVIVSGLRRLAAMRLPSTPLDGDLRLAAAVWIAALWARREWEPDRDASRLEAAFLALAGHARRWPGPAELIDHLPPKPTPRALPAPRARAGLRHLTAIKHLLGDLQP
;
A
#
# COMPACT_ATOMS: atom_id res chain seq x y z
N MET A 1 8.64 -22.25 8.32
CA MET A 1 8.70 -22.50 7.52
C MET A 1 8.51 -21.73 6.63
N GLY A 2 8.99 -21.27 6.21
CA GLY A 2 8.75 -20.37 5.30
C GLY A 2 8.18 -20.91 4.10
N THR A 3 7.34 -20.20 3.55
CA THR A 3 6.78 -20.65 2.31
C THR A 3 7.40 -19.76 1.25
N THR A 4 7.33 -20.19 0.05
CA THR A 4 7.81 -19.39 -1.06
C THR A 4 6.84 -18.25 -1.30
N PRO A 5 7.32 -17.04 -1.48
CA PRO A 5 6.43 -15.91 -1.75
C PRO A 5 5.59 -16.19 -3.00
N ALA A 6 4.34 -15.81 -2.93
CA ALA A 6 3.44 -16.04 -4.06
C ALA A 6 3.77 -15.10 -5.21
N PRO A 7 3.53 -15.52 -6.45
CA PRO A 7 3.85 -14.67 -7.60
C PRO A 7 3.19 -13.30 -7.57
N TRP A 8 1.93 -13.22 -7.10
CA TRP A 8 1.26 -11.92 -7.05
C TRP A 8 1.99 -10.96 -6.11
N PHE A 9 2.48 -11.50 -4.99
CA PHE A 9 3.16 -10.69 -3.99
C PHE A 9 4.49 -10.18 -4.55
N THR A 10 5.24 -11.09 -5.16
CA THR A 10 6.50 -10.72 -5.78
C THR A 10 6.26 -9.62 -6.82
N GLY A 11 5.24 -9.78 -7.63
CA GLY A 11 4.94 -8.79 -8.66
C GLY A 11 4.61 -7.42 -8.10
N VAL A 12 3.81 -7.38 -7.03
CA VAL A 12 3.44 -6.11 -6.44
C VAL A 12 4.67 -5.43 -5.84
N ILE A 13 5.53 -6.18 -5.16
CA ILE A 13 6.71 -5.59 -4.54
C ILE A 13 7.69 -5.10 -5.60
N VAL A 14 7.95 -5.90 -6.62
CA VAL A 14 8.88 -5.50 -7.67
C VAL A 14 8.36 -4.25 -8.39
N SER A 15 7.07 -4.22 -8.69
CA SER A 15 6.50 -3.08 -9.38
C SER A 15 6.63 -1.81 -8.52
N GLY A 16 6.35 -1.94 -7.23
CA GLY A 16 6.47 -0.79 -6.34
C GLY A 16 7.91 -0.30 -6.23
N LEU A 17 8.86 -1.22 -6.14
CA LEU A 17 10.25 -0.83 -6.03
C LEU A 17 10.77 -0.20 -7.31
N ARG A 18 10.28 -0.65 -8.46
CA ARG A 18 10.69 -0.03 -9.71
C ARG A 18 10.20 1.41 -9.79
N ARG A 19 9.00 1.67 -9.28
CA ARG A 19 8.49 3.01 -9.29
C ARG A 19 9.30 3.89 -8.35
N LEU A 20 9.68 3.37 -7.18
CA LEU A 20 10.49 4.13 -6.26
C LEU A 20 11.86 4.41 -6.88
N ALA A 21 12.42 3.41 -7.57
CA ALA A 21 13.73 3.59 -8.20
C ALA A 21 13.68 4.69 -9.26
N ALA A 22 12.56 4.79 -9.95
CA ALA A 22 12.42 5.80 -11.00
C ALA A 22 12.46 7.22 -10.44
N MET A 23 12.17 7.38 -9.16
CA MET A 23 12.21 8.69 -8.53
C MET A 23 13.64 9.16 -8.26
N ARG A 24 14.60 8.26 -8.37
CA ARG A 24 15.99 8.60 -8.14
C ARG A 24 16.25 9.21 -6.79
N LEU A 25 15.70 8.65 -5.76
CA LEU A 25 15.94 9.12 -4.42
C LEU A 25 17.38 8.86 -4.01
N PRO A 26 17.91 9.64 -3.09
CA PRO A 26 19.25 9.36 -2.57
C PRO A 26 19.32 7.91 -2.07
N SER A 27 20.44 7.29 -2.30
CA SER A 27 20.70 5.91 -1.91
C SER A 27 19.91 4.86 -2.67
N THR A 28 19.26 5.25 -3.76
CA THR A 28 18.59 4.26 -4.60
C THR A 28 19.63 3.27 -5.13
N PRO A 29 19.40 1.96 -5.00
CA PRO A 29 20.37 0.99 -5.47
C PRO A 29 20.55 1.05 -6.98
N LEU A 30 21.74 0.68 -7.43
CA LEU A 30 21.98 0.57 -8.86
C LEU A 30 21.27 -0.68 -9.36
N ASP A 31 21.09 -0.77 -10.66
CA ASP A 31 20.33 -1.87 -11.24
C ASP A 31 20.62 -3.25 -10.69
N GLY A 32 21.87 -3.63 -10.62
CA GLY A 32 22.21 -4.95 -10.12
C GLY A 32 21.85 -5.11 -8.67
N ASP A 33 22.07 -4.04 -7.90
CA ASP A 33 21.78 -4.09 -6.49
C ASP A 33 20.28 -3.98 -6.25
N LEU A 34 19.55 -3.37 -7.19
CA LEU A 34 18.11 -3.26 -7.04
C LEU A 34 17.46 -4.63 -7.05
N ARG A 35 18.01 -5.53 -7.85
CA ARG A 35 17.46 -6.86 -7.93
C ARG A 35 17.66 -7.58 -6.60
N LEU A 36 18.82 -7.40 -5.99
CA LEU A 36 19.11 -8.00 -4.71
C LEU A 36 18.23 -7.35 -3.63
N ALA A 37 18.08 -6.03 -3.70
CA ALA A 37 17.24 -5.33 -2.74
C ALA A 37 15.81 -5.84 -2.83
N ALA A 38 15.32 -6.07 -4.05
CA ALA A 38 13.96 -6.57 -4.23
C ALA A 38 13.82 -7.95 -3.59
N ALA A 39 14.81 -8.80 -3.75
CA ALA A 39 14.76 -10.14 -3.16
C ALA A 39 14.69 -10.05 -1.65
N VAL A 40 15.46 -9.15 -1.05
CA VAL A 40 15.45 -8.98 0.39
C VAL A 40 14.11 -8.43 0.88
N TRP A 41 13.56 -7.44 0.16
CA TRP A 41 12.28 -6.87 0.53
C TRP A 41 11.20 -7.95 0.48
N ILE A 42 11.18 -8.74 -0.58
CA ILE A 42 10.17 -9.77 -0.74
C ILE A 42 10.28 -10.79 0.39
N ALA A 43 11.49 -11.25 0.68
CA ALA A 43 11.67 -12.24 1.72
C ALA A 43 11.30 -11.68 3.10
N ALA A 44 11.74 -10.47 3.39
CA ALA A 44 11.47 -9.87 4.69
C ALA A 44 9.99 -9.62 4.91
N LEU A 45 9.31 -9.12 3.89
CA LEU A 45 7.90 -8.79 4.03
C LEU A 45 7.03 -10.04 4.04
N TRP A 46 7.37 -11.00 3.19
CA TRP A 46 6.57 -12.22 3.13
C TRP A 46 6.59 -12.94 4.47
N ALA A 47 7.70 -12.90 5.15
CA ALA A 47 7.82 -13.59 6.43
C ALA A 47 7.12 -12.88 7.58
N ARG A 48 6.78 -11.63 7.41
CA ARG A 48 6.21 -10.87 8.53
C ARG A 48 4.77 -11.17 8.86
N ARG A 49 4.00 -11.53 7.90
CA ARG A 49 2.58 -11.78 8.12
C ARG A 49 2.01 -12.58 6.97
N GLU A 50 0.77 -12.96 7.12
CA GLU A 50 0.10 -13.69 6.05
C GLU A 50 -0.51 -12.70 5.09
N TRP A 51 -0.35 -12.95 3.83
CA TRP A 51 -0.82 -12.03 2.80
C TRP A 51 -1.82 -12.72 1.89
N GLU A 52 -2.83 -12.00 1.46
CA GLU A 52 -3.83 -12.52 0.54
C GLU A 52 -4.04 -11.57 -0.60
N PRO A 53 -4.10 -12.04 -1.84
CA PRO A 53 -4.18 -11.15 -2.99
C PRO A 53 -5.40 -10.25 -2.98
N ASP A 54 -6.56 -10.79 -2.68
CA ASP A 54 -7.78 -9.99 -2.73
C ASP A 54 -7.80 -8.91 -1.65
N ARG A 55 -7.19 -9.17 -0.54
CA ARG A 55 -7.20 -8.22 0.54
C ARG A 55 -6.02 -7.27 0.47
N ASP A 56 -4.86 -7.79 0.12
CA ASP A 56 -3.63 -7.06 0.32
C ASP A 56 -2.97 -6.45 -0.89
N ALA A 57 -3.28 -6.89 -2.09
CA ALA A 57 -2.62 -6.31 -3.26
C ALA A 57 -2.83 -4.81 -3.35
N SER A 58 -4.07 -4.35 -3.20
CA SER A 58 -4.33 -2.92 -3.28
C SER A 58 -3.80 -2.17 -2.06
N ARG A 59 -3.76 -2.83 -0.92
CA ARG A 59 -3.21 -2.19 0.27
C ARG A 59 -1.72 -1.96 0.09
N LEU A 60 -1.02 -2.91 -0.51
CA LEU A 60 0.40 -2.76 -0.77
C LEU A 60 0.65 -1.65 -1.80
N GLU A 61 -0.19 -1.58 -2.82
CA GLU A 61 -0.03 -0.53 -3.81
C GLU A 61 -0.26 0.84 -3.19
N ALA A 62 -1.25 0.95 -2.32
CA ALA A 62 -1.51 2.20 -1.63
C ALA A 62 -0.34 2.56 -0.71
N ALA A 63 0.27 1.55 -0.07
CA ALA A 63 1.40 1.80 0.79
C ALA A 63 2.60 2.31 0.00
N PHE A 64 2.85 1.73 -1.19
CA PHE A 64 3.94 2.21 -2.02
C PHE A 64 3.71 3.65 -2.46
N LEU A 65 2.48 3.98 -2.78
CA LEU A 65 2.17 5.33 -3.18
C LEU A 65 2.38 6.31 -2.03
N ALA A 66 1.93 5.94 -0.84
CA ALA A 66 2.13 6.78 0.33
C ALA A 66 3.61 6.92 0.65
N LEU A 67 4.35 5.81 0.55
CA LEU A 67 5.76 5.83 0.82
C LEU A 67 6.48 6.75 -0.17
N ALA A 68 6.10 6.70 -1.43
CA ALA A 68 6.70 7.54 -2.44
C ALA A 68 6.48 9.02 -2.11
N GLY A 69 5.36 9.33 -1.53
CA GLY A 69 5.07 10.71 -1.17
C GLY A 69 5.80 11.21 0.06
N HIS A 70 6.33 10.31 0.88
CA HIS A 70 6.99 10.68 2.11
C HIS A 70 8.49 10.40 2.14
N ALA A 71 8.97 9.51 1.30
CA ALA A 71 10.36 9.11 1.37
C ALA A 71 11.29 10.21 0.90
N ARG A 72 12.37 10.41 1.60
CA ARG A 72 13.37 11.39 1.21
C ARG A 72 14.66 10.71 0.78
N ARG A 73 14.71 9.41 0.90
CA ARG A 73 15.83 8.61 0.45
C ARG A 73 15.29 7.22 0.28
N TRP A 74 16.07 6.32 -0.23
CA TRP A 74 15.62 4.96 -0.47
C TRP A 74 15.17 4.34 0.85
N PRO A 75 13.92 3.90 0.95
CA PRO A 75 13.40 3.38 2.21
C PRO A 75 13.67 1.90 2.39
N GLY A 76 13.43 1.43 3.59
CA GLY A 76 13.52 0.01 3.88
C GLY A 76 12.15 -0.64 3.88
N PRO A 77 12.10 -1.97 3.89
CA PRO A 77 10.80 -2.67 3.87
C PRO A 77 9.92 -2.37 5.08
N ALA A 78 10.51 -2.11 6.24
CA ALA A 78 9.70 -1.79 7.40
C ALA A 78 8.91 -0.50 7.21
N GLU A 79 9.46 0.42 6.43
CA GLU A 79 8.77 1.68 6.18
C GLU A 79 7.53 1.46 5.32
N LEU A 80 7.53 0.46 4.46
CA LEU A 80 6.35 0.15 3.68
C LEU A 80 5.24 -0.30 4.61
N ILE A 81 5.56 -1.12 5.59
CA ILE A 81 4.58 -1.59 6.54
C ILE A 81 3.98 -0.41 7.31
N ASP A 82 4.79 0.58 7.63
CA ASP A 82 4.30 1.75 8.35
C ASP A 82 3.25 2.52 7.57
N HIS A 83 3.27 2.42 6.26
CA HIS A 83 2.31 3.12 5.43
C HIS A 83 1.17 2.23 4.93
N LEU A 84 1.14 0.99 5.39
CA LEU A 84 0.12 0.06 4.94
C LEU A 84 -1.23 0.42 5.54
N PRO A 85 -2.27 0.59 4.74
CA PRO A 85 -3.58 0.90 5.29
C PRO A 85 -4.11 -0.25 6.13
N PRO A 86 -5.02 0.02 7.04
CA PRO A 86 -5.56 -1.05 7.88
C PRO A 86 -6.32 -2.06 7.03
N LYS A 87 -6.41 -3.27 7.53
CA LYS A 87 -7.15 -4.29 6.83
C LYS A 87 -8.63 -3.94 6.84
N PRO A 88 -9.33 -4.27 5.79
CA PRO A 88 -10.76 -4.03 5.76
C PRO A 88 -11.42 -4.86 6.85
N THR A 89 -12.45 -4.29 7.46
CA THR A 89 -13.15 -5.00 8.50
C THR A 89 -14.20 -5.87 7.86
N PRO A 90 -14.21 -7.11 8.18
CA PRO A 90 -15.18 -8.01 7.58
C PRO A 90 -16.59 -7.54 7.72
N ARG A 91 -17.05 -7.05 8.79
CA ARG A 91 -18.29 -6.65 8.97
C ARG A 91 -18.51 -5.38 8.70
N ALA A 92 -17.86 -4.87 8.29
CA ALA A 92 -18.13 -3.65 7.93
C ALA A 92 -19.43 -3.26 8.08
N LEU A 93 -19.90 -3.35 8.30
CA LEU A 93 -20.90 -2.93 8.27
C LEU A 93 -21.45 -2.27 8.00
N PRO A 94 -21.93 -2.20 7.93
CA PRO A 94 -22.57 -1.68 7.64
C PRO A 94 -23.01 -0.96 7.61
N ALA A 95 -23.32 -0.92 7.44
CA ALA A 95 -23.76 -0.26 7.19
C ALA A 95 -24.50 0.42 7.70
N PRO A 96 -24.76 0.53 8.17
CA PRO A 96 -25.61 1.17 8.58
C PRO A 96 -25.22 2.34 8.69
N ARG A 97 -24.67 2.53 9.01
CA ARG A 97 -24.29 3.51 9.06
C ARG A 97 -24.30 4.04 8.11
N ALA A 98 -24.42 3.45 7.52
CA ALA A 98 -24.37 3.88 6.31
C ALA A 98 -25.32 4.90 6.13
N ARG A 99 -26.30 4.83 6.58
CA ARG A 99 -27.11 5.70 6.26
C ARG A 99 -26.84 6.86 6.87
N ALA A 100 -26.29 6.78 7.66
CA ALA A 100 -26.05 7.94 8.27
C ALA A 100 -25.18 8.59 7.37
N GLY A 101 -24.42 7.86 6.89
CA GLY A 101 -23.51 8.45 6.05
C GLY A 101 -24.20 9.16 5.04
N LEU A 102 -25.25 8.70 4.76
CA LEU A 102 -25.82 9.28 3.81
C LEU A 102 -26.19 10.54 4.05
N ARG A 103 -26.74 10.77 4.97
CA ARG A 103 -27.15 11.93 5.05
C ARG A 103 -26.13 12.75 5.24
N HIS A 104 -25.19 12.34 5.53
CA HIS A 104 -24.19 13.13 5.77
C HIS A 104 -23.59 13.31 4.58
N LEU A 105 -23.78 12.46 3.75
CA LEU A 105 -23.21 12.56 2.57
C LEU A 105 -23.96 13.58 1.97
N THR A 106 -25.14 13.67 2.24
CA THR A 106 -25.92 14.58 1.65
C THR A 106 -25.46 15.81 2.16
N ALA A 107 -25.16 15.89 3.36
CA ALA A 107 -24.74 17.10 3.89
C ALA A 107 -23.52 17.49 3.21
N ILE A 108 -22.77 16.59 2.94
CA ILE A 108 -21.56 16.92 2.34
C ILE A 108 -21.80 17.34 1.06
N LYS A 109 -22.71 16.72 0.47
CA LYS A 109 -22.96 17.03 -0.78
C LYS A 109 -23.45 18.30 -0.67
N HIS A 110 -24.00 18.66 0.33
CA HIS A 110 -24.50 19.82 0.41
C HIS A 110 -23.48 20.73 0.63
N LEU A 111 -22.59 20.44 1.21
CA LEU A 111 -21.61 21.27 1.38
C LEU A 111 -20.92 21.43 0.25
N LEU A 112 -20.68 20.52 -0.37
CA LEU A 112 -20.04 20.61 -1.54
C LEU A 112 -20.95 21.03 -2.43
N GLY A 113 -21.98 20.54 -2.30
CA GLY A 113 -22.89 20.82 -3.23
C GLY A 113 -23.29 22.15 -3.01
N ASP A 114 -23.31 22.47 -2.15
CA ASP A 114 -23.66 23.53 -2.06
C ASP A 114 -22.71 24.24 -2.41
N LEU A 115 -22.01 23.78 -2.56
CA LEU A 115 -21.10 24.32 -3.08
C LEU A 115 -21.33 24.12 -4.19
N GLN A 116 -22.23 23.42 -4.31
CA GLN A 116 -22.60 23.23 -5.12
C GLN A 116 -23.31 23.36 -5.18
N PRO A 117 -23.71 23.54 -4.83
CA PRO A 117 -24.46 23.56 -4.80
C PRO A 117 -24.56 23.51 -5.04
#